data_cf5216cdf0d14f7b0113bae01f6c8a16
#
_entry.id   cf5216cdf0d14f7b0113bae01f6c8a16
#
_cell.length_a   1.000
_cell.length_b   1.000
_cell.length_c   1.000
_cell.angle_alpha   90.00
_cell.angle_beta   90.00
_cell.angle_gamma   90.00
#
_symmetry.space_group_name_H-M   'P 1'
#
loop_
_entity.id
_entity.type
_entity.pdbx_description
1 polymer ?
#
loop_
_entity_poly.entity_id
_entity_poly.type
_entity_poly.pdbx_seq_one_letter_code
_entity_poly.pdbx_strand_id
1 'polypeptide(L)'
;IQMKDFNDMTATLDAALKANADAIAAETTARVAGDALVKLVDLTLQEETQKWDIDLSGIDLRSFSKLIIRPALACTDNVDYRLRFGSGEGTIFRHYVNREFANYDYAAGLGPAGREYAEVELCPGDGCYYITTRKLTSTGETVTVCTTNASNFGETGPNSLSLYKTSSAQYFTVGSSVTLYGVKR
;
A
#
# COMPACT_ATOMS: atom_id res chain seq x y z
N ILE A 1 14.61 20.58 57.96
CA ILE A 1 14.41 19.40 57.06
C ILE A 1 15.24 18.27 57.63
N GLN A 2 14.59 17.21 58.06
CA GLN A 2 15.29 16.04 58.57
C GLN A 2 15.83 15.18 57.40
N MET A 3 16.93 14.48 57.63
CA MET A 3 17.57 13.60 56.64
C MET A 3 16.60 12.55 56.10
N LYS A 4 15.63 12.12 56.91
CA LYS A 4 14.56 11.21 56.50
C LYS A 4 13.68 11.81 55.39
N ASP A 5 13.27 13.08 55.55
CA ASP A 5 12.38 13.75 54.57
C ASP A 5 13.07 13.89 53.19
N PHE A 6 14.39 14.11 53.21
CA PHE A 6 15.19 14.16 51.99
C PHE A 6 15.28 12.80 51.31
N ASN A 7 15.51 11.72 52.07
CA ASN A 7 15.56 10.36 51.49
C ASN A 7 14.21 9.91 50.94
N ASP A 8 13.10 10.23 51.62
CA ASP A 8 11.75 9.90 51.18
C ASP A 8 11.40 10.66 49.87
N MET A 9 11.83 11.92 49.78
CA MET A 9 11.65 12.73 48.55
C MET A 9 12.47 12.16 47.38
N THR A 10 13.73 11.77 47.64
CA THR A 10 14.59 11.16 46.61
C THR A 10 14.01 9.84 46.10
N ALA A 11 13.55 8.98 47.02
CA ALA A 11 12.91 7.71 46.64
C ALA A 11 11.62 7.91 45.80
N THR A 12 10.84 8.94 46.16
CA THR A 12 9.63 9.30 45.38
C THR A 12 9.99 9.80 43.99
N LEU A 13 11.03 10.61 43.84
CA LEU A 13 11.51 11.12 42.56
C LEU A 13 12.05 9.99 41.68
N ASP A 14 12.86 9.08 42.27
CA ASP A 14 13.39 7.92 41.53
C ASP A 14 12.28 7.00 41.06
N ALA A 15 11.25 6.76 41.86
CA ALA A 15 10.08 5.98 41.44
C ALA A 15 9.31 6.65 40.31
N ALA A 16 9.14 7.97 40.33
CA ALA A 16 8.48 8.74 39.29
C ALA A 16 9.29 8.73 37.95
N LEU A 17 10.61 8.88 38.07
CA LEU A 17 11.50 8.82 36.91
C LEU A 17 11.46 7.43 36.26
N LYS A 18 11.47 6.38 37.05
CA LYS A 18 11.35 5.01 36.57
C LYS A 18 10.01 4.78 35.86
N ALA A 19 8.91 5.20 36.47
CA ALA A 19 7.56 5.07 35.87
C ALA A 19 7.45 5.80 34.52
N ASN A 20 8.02 7.00 34.41
CA ASN A 20 8.08 7.73 33.16
C ASN A 20 8.93 7.01 32.09
N ALA A 21 10.08 6.47 32.48
CA ALA A 21 10.92 5.71 31.55
C ALA A 21 10.22 4.45 31.05
N ASP A 22 9.54 3.71 31.92
CA ASP A 22 8.76 2.52 31.58
C ASP A 22 7.58 2.88 30.65
N ALA A 23 6.88 4.01 30.88
CA ALA A 23 5.80 4.51 30.03
C ALA A 23 6.30 4.90 28.62
N ILE A 24 7.43 5.61 28.53
CA ILE A 24 8.06 5.97 27.25
C ILE A 24 8.47 4.72 26.46
N ALA A 25 9.04 3.72 27.14
CA ALA A 25 9.43 2.46 26.51
C ALA A 25 8.21 1.70 25.97
N ALA A 26 7.12 1.65 26.74
CA ALA A 26 5.86 1.03 26.34
C ALA A 26 5.22 1.75 25.14
N GLU A 27 5.19 3.08 25.15
CA GLU A 27 4.68 3.88 24.02
C GLU A 27 5.54 3.68 22.77
N THR A 28 6.87 3.70 22.90
CA THR A 28 7.80 3.46 21.79
C THR A 28 7.57 2.07 21.18
N THR A 29 7.40 1.05 22.02
CA THR A 29 7.11 -0.32 21.57
C THR A 29 5.76 -0.39 20.83
N ALA A 30 4.73 0.27 21.39
CA ALA A 30 3.40 0.31 20.77
C ALA A 30 3.42 1.04 19.42
N ARG A 31 4.15 2.15 19.31
CA ARG A 31 4.32 2.87 18.03
C ARG A 31 5.05 2.04 16.99
N VAL A 32 6.17 1.42 17.34
CA VAL A 32 6.93 0.53 16.44
C VAL A 32 6.05 -0.64 15.99
N ALA A 33 5.24 -1.22 16.88
CA ALA A 33 4.30 -2.29 16.52
C ALA A 33 3.13 -1.77 15.64
N GLY A 34 2.67 -0.53 15.87
CA GLY A 34 1.63 0.12 15.08
C GLY A 34 2.07 0.47 13.67
N ASP A 35 3.32 0.92 13.52
CA ASP A 35 3.93 1.26 12.22
C ASP A 35 4.53 0.03 11.50
N ALA A 36 4.34 -1.18 12.04
CA ALA A 36 4.92 -2.39 11.46
C ALA A 36 4.36 -2.63 10.06
N LEU A 37 5.26 -2.72 9.09
CA LEU A 37 4.97 -3.14 7.74
C LEU A 37 4.71 -4.67 7.75
N VAL A 38 3.50 -5.06 7.46
CA VAL A 38 3.06 -6.48 7.43
C VAL A 38 2.96 -6.95 6.00
N LYS A 39 3.65 -8.03 5.65
CA LYS A 39 3.47 -8.67 4.34
C LYS A 39 2.12 -9.42 4.33
N LEU A 40 1.22 -9.02 3.45
CA LEU A 40 -0.12 -9.56 3.32
C LEU A 40 -0.23 -10.57 2.18
N VAL A 41 0.44 -10.29 1.06
CA VAL A 41 0.47 -11.12 -0.14
C VAL A 41 1.89 -11.19 -0.67
N ASP A 42 2.29 -12.36 -1.14
CA ASP A 42 3.57 -12.59 -1.82
C ASP A 42 3.35 -13.70 -2.85
N LEU A 43 3.12 -13.32 -4.08
CA LEU A 43 2.75 -14.23 -5.15
C LEU A 43 3.74 -14.14 -6.30
N THR A 44 4.06 -15.29 -6.86
CA THR A 44 4.83 -15.43 -8.09
C THR A 44 3.99 -16.16 -9.12
N LEU A 45 3.93 -15.62 -10.32
CA LEU A 45 3.19 -16.15 -11.44
C LEU A 45 3.80 -17.47 -11.91
N GLN A 46 2.98 -18.53 -11.97
CA GLN A 46 3.42 -19.88 -12.33
C GLN A 46 3.15 -20.22 -13.80
N GLU A 47 2.18 -19.51 -14.41
CA GLU A 47 1.78 -19.70 -15.80
C GLU A 47 1.62 -18.35 -16.50
N GLU A 48 1.93 -18.27 -17.78
CA GLU A 48 1.76 -17.03 -18.56
C GLU A 48 0.28 -16.62 -18.62
N THR A 49 -0.01 -15.34 -18.42
CA THR A 49 -1.37 -14.81 -18.48
C THR A 49 -1.42 -13.38 -19.00
N GLN A 50 -2.50 -13.04 -19.68
CA GLN A 50 -2.78 -11.66 -20.12
C GLN A 50 -3.32 -10.80 -18.99
N LYS A 51 -3.99 -11.43 -18.02
CA LYS A 51 -4.58 -10.80 -16.86
C LYS A 51 -4.27 -11.64 -15.62
N TRP A 52 -3.79 -11.00 -14.59
CA TRP A 52 -3.50 -11.63 -13.31
C TRP A 52 -4.41 -11.03 -12.24
N ASP A 53 -5.42 -11.80 -11.83
CA ASP A 53 -6.32 -11.44 -10.74
C ASP A 53 -5.80 -12.04 -9.44
N ILE A 54 -5.65 -11.20 -8.43
CA ILE A 54 -5.17 -11.54 -7.10
C ILE A 54 -6.34 -11.36 -6.13
N ASP A 55 -6.71 -12.44 -5.45
CA ASP A 55 -7.75 -12.44 -4.43
C ASP A 55 -7.27 -11.78 -3.14
N LEU A 56 -7.99 -10.80 -2.65
CA LEU A 56 -7.77 -10.09 -1.40
C LEU A 56 -8.94 -10.27 -0.42
N SER A 57 -9.94 -11.08 -0.74
CA SER A 57 -11.18 -11.23 0.03
C SER A 57 -10.95 -11.70 1.47
N GLY A 58 -9.84 -12.39 1.74
CA GLY A 58 -9.44 -12.83 3.09
C GLY A 58 -8.78 -11.76 3.95
N ILE A 59 -8.63 -10.52 3.45
CA ILE A 59 -7.87 -9.46 4.10
C ILE A 59 -8.80 -8.27 4.36
N ASP A 60 -8.97 -7.89 5.62
CA ASP A 60 -9.61 -6.60 5.95
C ASP A 60 -8.63 -5.45 5.72
N LEU A 61 -8.67 -4.89 4.53
CA LEU A 61 -7.74 -3.83 4.10
C LEU A 61 -7.97 -2.52 4.88
N ARG A 62 -9.13 -2.32 5.50
CA ARG A 62 -9.41 -1.13 6.32
C ARG A 62 -8.75 -1.17 7.69
N SER A 63 -8.26 -2.33 8.13
CA SER A 63 -7.45 -2.45 9.33
C SER A 63 -6.06 -1.79 9.20
N PHE A 64 -5.70 -1.39 7.98
CA PHE A 64 -4.42 -0.75 7.68
C PHE A 64 -4.60 0.74 7.38
N SER A 65 -3.62 1.55 7.78
CA SER A 65 -3.56 2.98 7.44
C SER A 65 -3.14 3.20 5.99
N LYS A 66 -2.37 2.26 5.44
CA LYS A 66 -1.87 2.29 4.07
C LYS A 66 -1.56 0.88 3.57
N LEU A 67 -1.80 0.64 2.30
CA LEU A 67 -1.33 -0.53 1.57
C LEU A 67 -0.25 -0.12 0.57
N ILE A 68 0.77 -0.96 0.42
CA ILE A 68 1.87 -0.76 -0.52
C ILE A 68 1.96 -1.99 -1.41
N ILE A 69 1.78 -1.79 -2.72
CA ILE A 69 1.85 -2.85 -3.73
C ILE A 69 3.14 -2.65 -4.52
N ARG A 70 3.94 -3.69 -4.61
CA ARG A 70 5.19 -3.74 -5.37
C ARG A 70 5.12 -4.84 -6.41
N PRO A 71 4.71 -4.53 -7.63
CA PRO A 71 4.78 -5.46 -8.76
C PRO A 71 6.20 -5.51 -9.32
N ALA A 72 6.72 -6.72 -9.53
CA ALA A 72 7.95 -6.99 -10.28
C ALA A 72 7.56 -7.88 -11.46
N LEU A 73 7.25 -7.26 -12.59
CA LEU A 73 6.63 -7.93 -13.73
C LEU A 73 7.61 -8.06 -14.88
N ALA A 74 7.60 -9.23 -15.50
CA ALA A 74 8.25 -9.50 -16.76
C ALA A 74 7.18 -9.76 -17.85
N CYS A 75 7.43 -9.31 -19.06
CA CYS A 75 6.52 -9.43 -20.17
C CYS A 75 7.24 -9.84 -21.45
N THR A 76 6.50 -10.44 -22.35
CA THR A 76 7.03 -10.83 -23.66
C THR A 76 7.44 -9.63 -24.52
N ASP A 77 6.82 -8.46 -24.30
CA ASP A 77 7.07 -7.24 -25.06
C ASP A 77 7.06 -5.98 -24.20
N ASN A 78 7.51 -4.88 -24.79
CA ASN A 78 7.63 -3.56 -24.16
C ASN A 78 6.29 -2.80 -24.19
N VAL A 79 5.29 -3.26 -23.43
CA VAL A 79 3.95 -2.67 -23.39
C VAL A 79 3.57 -2.25 -21.98
N ASP A 80 2.82 -1.17 -21.91
CA ASP A 80 2.25 -0.68 -20.66
C ASP A 80 1.25 -1.68 -20.08
N TYR A 81 1.35 -1.88 -18.80
CA TYR A 81 0.37 -2.62 -18.02
C TYR A 81 -0.29 -1.71 -16.99
N ARG A 82 -1.44 -2.13 -16.53
CA ARG A 82 -2.30 -1.38 -15.63
C ARG A 82 -2.65 -2.19 -14.42
N LEU A 83 -2.87 -1.48 -13.31
CA LEU A 83 -3.35 -2.03 -12.07
C LEU A 83 -4.74 -1.47 -11.78
N ARG A 84 -5.66 -2.33 -11.37
CA ARG A 84 -7.00 -1.98 -10.95
C ARG A 84 -7.34 -2.71 -9.64
N PHE A 85 -8.06 -2.04 -8.76
CA PHE A 85 -8.67 -2.65 -7.60
C PHE A 85 -10.11 -3.03 -7.91
N GLY A 86 -10.57 -4.17 -7.37
CA GLY A 86 -11.90 -4.72 -7.61
C GLY A 86 -11.95 -5.60 -8.86
N SER A 87 -12.87 -6.56 -8.85
CA SER A 87 -13.03 -7.56 -9.93
C SER A 87 -13.90 -7.07 -11.09
N GLY A 88 -14.59 -5.91 -10.94
CA GLY A 88 -15.64 -5.46 -11.84
C GLY A 88 -15.19 -4.44 -12.90
N GLU A 89 -15.71 -4.59 -14.11
CA GLU A 89 -15.86 -3.47 -15.02
C GLU A 89 -16.81 -2.47 -14.39
N GLY A 90 -16.39 -1.20 -14.27
CA GLY A 90 -17.25 -0.13 -13.73
C GLY A 90 -16.66 0.65 -12.55
N THR A 91 -15.58 0.17 -11.93
CA THR A 91 -14.87 0.99 -10.94
C THR A 91 -14.17 2.14 -11.66
N ILE A 92 -14.56 3.37 -11.33
CA ILE A 92 -14.00 4.57 -11.92
C ILE A 92 -12.92 5.12 -11.01
N PHE A 93 -11.73 5.34 -11.57
CA PHE A 93 -10.61 6.00 -10.93
C PHE A 93 -10.44 7.40 -11.52
N ARG A 94 -10.48 8.40 -10.66
CA ARG A 94 -10.37 9.80 -11.07
C ARG A 94 -8.92 10.26 -10.95
N HIS A 95 -8.25 10.36 -12.07
CA HIS A 95 -6.86 10.82 -12.13
C HIS A 95 -6.77 12.34 -12.28
N TYR A 96 -5.77 12.93 -11.65
CA TYR A 96 -5.41 14.32 -11.88
C TYR A 96 -4.24 14.38 -12.87
N VAL A 97 -4.54 14.77 -14.11
CA VAL A 97 -3.58 14.81 -15.21
C VAL A 97 -3.65 16.18 -15.87
N ASN A 98 -2.51 16.82 -16.08
CA ASN A 98 -2.41 18.12 -16.77
C ASN A 98 -3.33 19.22 -16.19
N ARG A 99 -3.49 19.27 -14.85
CA ARG A 99 -4.36 20.20 -14.11
C ARG A 99 -5.88 19.95 -14.29
N GLU A 100 -6.26 18.83 -14.88
CA GLU A 100 -7.66 18.42 -15.07
C GLU A 100 -7.89 17.03 -14.49
N PHE A 101 -9.15 16.76 -14.14
CA PHE A 101 -9.55 15.42 -13.71
C PHE A 101 -10.07 14.62 -14.90
N ALA A 102 -9.55 13.42 -15.06
CA ALA A 102 -10.01 12.45 -16.05
C ALA A 102 -10.38 11.13 -15.38
N ASN A 103 -11.41 10.48 -15.90
CA ASN A 103 -11.89 9.19 -15.41
C ASN A 103 -11.28 8.06 -16.23
N TYR A 104 -10.75 7.05 -15.52
CA TYR A 104 -10.16 5.86 -16.13
C TYR A 104 -10.69 4.59 -15.48
N ASP A 105 -10.54 3.47 -16.13
CA ASP A 105 -10.87 2.13 -15.63
C ASP A 105 -9.72 1.47 -14.83
N TYR A 106 -8.64 2.19 -14.58
CA TYR A 106 -7.47 1.70 -13.87
C TYR A 106 -7.00 2.67 -12.78
N ALA A 107 -6.43 2.11 -11.71
CA ALA A 107 -5.86 2.86 -10.59
C ALA A 107 -4.43 3.36 -10.89
N ALA A 108 -3.63 2.55 -11.58
CA ALA A 108 -2.25 2.87 -11.90
C ALA A 108 -1.87 2.38 -13.30
N GLY A 109 -1.24 3.24 -14.08
CA GLY A 109 -0.49 2.85 -15.27
C GLY A 109 0.96 2.61 -14.86
N LEU A 110 1.45 1.39 -14.99
CA LEU A 110 2.72 0.97 -14.41
C LEU A 110 3.90 1.00 -15.40
N GLY A 111 3.64 1.31 -16.67
CA GLY A 111 4.68 1.36 -17.70
C GLY A 111 5.13 -0.02 -18.20
N PRO A 112 6.18 -0.06 -19.02
CA PRO A 112 6.71 -1.32 -19.55
C PRO A 112 7.35 -2.19 -18.49
N ALA A 113 7.01 -3.47 -18.47
CA ALA A 113 7.55 -4.42 -17.54
C ALA A 113 9.07 -4.60 -17.68
N GLY A 114 9.74 -4.80 -16.53
CA GLY A 114 11.17 -5.08 -16.47
C GLY A 114 12.10 -3.90 -16.70
N ARG A 115 11.57 -2.70 -16.95
CA ARG A 115 12.37 -1.48 -17.17
C ARG A 115 12.17 -0.41 -16.11
N GLU A 116 11.10 -0.52 -15.34
CA GLU A 116 10.69 0.50 -14.37
C GLU A 116 10.37 -0.16 -13.02
N TYR A 117 10.84 0.46 -11.95
CA TYR A 117 10.35 0.15 -10.63
C TYR A 117 9.02 0.90 -10.42
N ALA A 118 8.01 0.19 -10.00
CA ALA A 118 6.73 0.80 -9.65
C ALA A 118 6.32 0.42 -8.22
N GLU A 119 5.79 1.40 -7.51
CA GLU A 119 5.16 1.22 -6.20
C GLU A 119 3.80 1.92 -6.22
N VAL A 120 2.77 1.22 -5.77
CA VAL A 120 1.41 1.77 -5.68
C VAL A 120 1.00 1.78 -4.22
N GLU A 121 0.71 2.96 -3.70
CA GLU A 121 0.17 3.14 -2.36
C GLU A 121 -1.34 3.36 -2.44
N LEU A 122 -2.11 2.66 -1.61
CA LEU A 122 -3.54 2.85 -1.40
C LEU A 122 -3.77 3.30 0.04
N CYS A 123 -4.29 4.50 0.21
CA CYS A 123 -4.60 5.07 1.52
C CYS A 123 -6.11 5.24 1.66
N PRO A 124 -6.75 4.59 2.66
CA PRO A 124 -8.14 4.85 2.99
C PRO A 124 -8.34 6.29 3.47
N GLY A 125 -9.34 6.99 2.90
CA GLY A 125 -9.76 8.31 3.31
C GLY A 125 -11.24 8.31 3.73
N ASP A 126 -11.78 9.47 4.02
CA ASP A 126 -13.19 9.64 4.35
C ASP A 126 -14.04 9.55 3.06
N GLY A 127 -14.76 8.43 2.91
CA GLY A 127 -15.60 8.14 1.75
C GLY A 127 -14.87 7.87 0.43
N CYS A 128 -13.54 7.83 0.43
CA CYS A 128 -12.75 7.56 -0.78
C CYS A 128 -11.44 6.84 -0.45
N TYR A 129 -10.79 6.35 -1.50
CA TYR A 129 -9.39 5.90 -1.44
C TYR A 129 -8.53 6.85 -2.26
N TYR A 130 -7.37 7.20 -1.69
CA TYR A 130 -6.30 7.91 -2.39
C TYR A 130 -5.26 6.90 -2.85
N ILE A 131 -4.91 6.96 -4.12
CA ILE A 131 -3.96 6.04 -4.74
C ILE A 131 -2.82 6.86 -5.31
N THR A 132 -1.62 6.60 -4.83
CA THR A 132 -0.40 7.23 -5.32
C THR A 132 0.44 6.16 -6.01
N THR A 133 0.81 6.41 -7.26
CA THR A 133 1.72 5.56 -8.02
C THR A 133 3.05 6.28 -8.17
N ARG A 134 4.11 5.65 -7.74
CA ARG A 134 5.50 6.10 -7.95
C ARG A 134 6.16 5.18 -8.95
N LYS A 135 6.76 5.74 -9.97
CA LYS A 135 7.53 5.02 -10.97
C LYS A 135 8.94 5.60 -11.05
N LEU A 136 9.93 4.74 -11.01
CA LEU A 136 11.32 5.11 -11.25
C LEU A 136 11.70 4.62 -12.64
N THR A 137 11.97 5.55 -13.52
CA THR A 137 12.38 5.29 -14.92
C THR A 137 13.84 5.71 -15.11
N SER A 138 14.41 5.37 -16.24
CA SER A 138 15.76 5.83 -16.62
C SER A 138 15.87 7.37 -16.75
N THR A 139 14.74 8.07 -16.86
CA THR A 139 14.67 9.53 -17.00
C THR A 139 14.27 10.26 -15.72
N GLY A 140 13.98 9.53 -14.64
CA GLY A 140 13.62 10.09 -13.33
C GLY A 140 12.40 9.46 -12.69
N GLU A 141 11.97 10.05 -11.59
CA GLU A 141 10.76 9.62 -10.85
C GLU A 141 9.51 10.32 -11.41
N THR A 142 8.45 9.55 -11.58
CA THR A 142 7.11 10.06 -11.89
C THR A 142 6.15 9.68 -10.77
N VAL A 143 5.37 10.65 -10.30
CA VAL A 143 4.32 10.43 -9.30
C VAL A 143 2.96 10.76 -9.93
N THR A 144 2.04 9.82 -9.86
CA THR A 144 0.65 10.00 -10.30
C THR A 144 -0.28 9.78 -9.10
N VAL A 145 -1.30 10.62 -8.96
CA VAL A 145 -2.31 10.49 -7.91
C VAL A 145 -3.68 10.31 -8.55
N CYS A 146 -4.45 9.36 -8.03
CA CYS A 146 -5.86 9.22 -8.37
C CYS A 146 -6.71 8.95 -7.12
N THR A 147 -8.02 9.08 -7.26
CA THR A 147 -9.00 8.77 -6.22
C THR A 147 -10.09 7.88 -6.76
N THR A 148 -10.71 7.09 -5.88
CA THR A 148 -11.93 6.34 -6.18
C THR A 148 -12.84 6.34 -4.96
N ASN A 149 -14.16 6.25 -5.16
CA ASN A 149 -15.12 6.23 -4.07
C ASN A 149 -15.00 4.92 -3.27
N ALA A 150 -15.08 5.01 -1.96
CA ALA A 150 -15.07 3.85 -1.08
C ALA A 150 -16.29 2.94 -1.29
N SER A 151 -17.42 3.50 -1.75
CA SER A 151 -18.63 2.75 -2.09
C SER A 151 -18.45 1.76 -3.27
N ASN A 152 -17.39 1.91 -4.06
CA ASN A 152 -17.04 0.95 -5.11
C ASN A 152 -16.50 -0.37 -4.56
N PHE A 153 -16.18 -0.40 -3.27
CA PHE A 153 -15.63 -1.56 -2.58
C PHE A 153 -16.52 -1.93 -1.40
N GLY A 154 -16.51 -3.19 -1.02
CA GLY A 154 -17.27 -3.66 0.14
C GLY A 154 -16.76 -3.07 1.48
N GLU A 155 -17.36 -3.52 2.57
CA GLU A 155 -17.02 -3.02 3.92
C GLU A 155 -15.58 -3.27 4.34
N THR A 156 -14.91 -4.25 3.78
CA THR A 156 -13.51 -4.60 4.05
C THR A 156 -12.50 -3.92 3.11
N GLY A 157 -12.97 -3.13 2.14
CA GLY A 157 -12.17 -2.52 1.09
C GLY A 157 -12.15 -3.35 -0.20
N PRO A 158 -11.21 -3.10 -1.13
CA PRO A 158 -11.09 -3.86 -2.36
C PRO A 158 -10.84 -5.35 -2.08
N ASN A 159 -11.65 -6.23 -2.63
CA ASN A 159 -11.53 -7.68 -2.46
C ASN A 159 -10.64 -8.37 -3.51
N SER A 160 -10.16 -7.62 -4.47
CA SER A 160 -9.25 -8.11 -5.50
C SER A 160 -8.36 -7.01 -6.06
N LEU A 161 -7.24 -7.44 -6.63
CA LEU A 161 -6.30 -6.64 -7.39
C LEU A 161 -6.11 -7.29 -8.75
N SER A 162 -6.27 -6.53 -9.84
CA SER A 162 -6.05 -7.01 -11.19
C SER A 162 -4.87 -6.31 -11.84
N LEU A 163 -3.94 -7.07 -12.36
CA LEU A 163 -2.91 -6.62 -13.28
C LEU A 163 -3.31 -7.06 -14.70
N TYR A 164 -3.33 -6.14 -15.63
CA TYR A 164 -3.71 -6.44 -17.00
C TYR A 164 -2.98 -5.53 -17.97
N LYS A 165 -2.95 -5.97 -19.21
CA LYS A 165 -2.31 -5.25 -20.31
C LYS A 165 -3.31 -4.50 -21.16
N THR A 166 -2.82 -3.48 -21.82
CA THR A 166 -3.62 -2.69 -22.77
C THR A 166 -3.78 -3.38 -24.13
N SER A 167 -2.99 -4.43 -24.39
CA SER A 167 -3.03 -5.19 -25.65
C SER A 167 -3.29 -6.68 -25.38
N SER A 168 -4.19 -7.27 -26.17
CA SER A 168 -4.61 -8.66 -26.04
C SER A 168 -3.59 -9.70 -26.54
N ALA A 169 -2.53 -9.27 -27.22
CA ALA A 169 -1.53 -10.19 -27.79
C ALA A 169 -0.34 -10.51 -26.88
N GLN A 170 -0.36 -10.06 -25.61
CA GLN A 170 0.81 -10.08 -24.75
C GLN A 170 0.52 -10.69 -23.39
N TYR A 171 1.55 -11.32 -22.81
CA TYR A 171 1.46 -12.10 -21.57
C TYR A 171 2.43 -11.58 -20.52
N PHE A 172 2.02 -11.64 -19.26
CA PHE A 172 2.96 -11.69 -18.15
C PHE A 172 3.65 -13.04 -18.16
N THR A 173 4.96 -13.04 -18.04
CA THR A 173 5.75 -14.28 -18.06
C THR A 173 5.89 -14.88 -16.68
N VAL A 174 6.13 -16.18 -16.63
CA VAL A 174 6.47 -16.92 -15.42
C VAL A 174 7.60 -16.23 -14.67
N GLY A 175 7.50 -16.20 -13.34
CA GLY A 175 8.45 -15.50 -12.47
C GLY A 175 8.09 -14.02 -12.20
N SER A 176 7.09 -13.45 -12.89
CA SER A 176 6.51 -12.18 -12.45
C SER A 176 5.98 -12.30 -11.04
N SER A 177 6.18 -11.28 -10.20
CA SER A 177 5.75 -11.33 -8.80
C SER A 177 5.02 -10.06 -8.38
N VAL A 178 4.18 -10.21 -7.36
CA VAL A 178 3.50 -9.10 -6.69
C VAL A 178 3.59 -9.32 -5.18
N THR A 179 4.05 -8.29 -4.49
CA THR A 179 4.05 -8.26 -3.03
C THR A 179 3.14 -7.14 -2.55
N LEU A 180 2.26 -7.43 -1.62
CA LEU A 180 1.39 -6.47 -0.94
C LEU A 180 1.79 -6.37 0.53
N TYR A 181 1.98 -5.15 1.00
CA TYR A 181 2.21 -4.84 2.39
C TYR A 181 1.09 -3.96 2.94
N GLY A 182 0.78 -4.13 4.22
CA GLY A 182 -0.08 -3.25 5.00
C GLY A 182 0.71 -2.54 6.08
N VAL A 183 0.50 -1.24 6.24
CA VAL A 183 0.97 -0.48 7.40
C VAL A 183 -0.16 -0.45 8.42
N LYS A 184 0.02 -1.05 9.59
CA LYS A 184 -1.00 -1.07 10.65
C LYS A 184 -1.37 0.35 11.10
N ARG A 185 -2.62 0.50 11.51
CA ARG A 185 -3.10 1.72 12.18
C ARG A 185 -2.63 1.79 13.62
#